data_832541592f1f73afa7cd9a82cf200df8
#
_entry.id   832541592f1f73afa7cd9a82cf200df8
#
_cell.length_a   1.000
_cell.length_b   1.000
_cell.length_c   1.000
_cell.angle_alpha   90.00
_cell.angle_beta   90.00
_cell.angle_gamma   90.00
#
_symmetry.space_group_name_H-M   'P 1'
#
loop_
_entity.id
_entity.type
_entity.pdbx_description
1 polymer ?
#
loop_
_entity_poly.entity_id
_entity_poly.type
_entity_poly.pdbx_seq_one_letter_code
_entity_poly.pdbx_strand_id
1 'polypeptide(L)'
;EETYKVYPFHFHLEIGYRLEDASVSVMWKVKNINDKEMHFAIGAHPAFFCPLHEGEKQSEYCLGFRNGQGKVPEALVNTVFGEGGVVTTQKKEYKLTDGCLPMDEHLFDGDALVIEDHQIQKVVLMDPQKKEYLAVEFDAPLVVIWSPPKKQAPFVCIEPWYGRCDSEIFDGELKDRDWENTLAAGEEFEASYRIIVE
;
A
#
# COMPACT_ATOMS: atom_id res chain seq x y z
N GLU A 1 1.52 28.19 -2.83
CA GLU A 1 1.91 28.99 -1.66
C GLU A 1 1.38 28.44 -0.33
N GLU A 2 0.16 27.88 -0.27
CA GLU A 2 -0.39 27.31 0.97
C GLU A 2 0.31 26.01 1.38
N THR A 3 0.58 25.13 0.44
CA THR A 3 1.33 23.88 0.67
C THR A 3 2.72 24.17 1.25
N TYR A 4 3.40 25.20 0.73
CA TYR A 4 4.74 25.57 1.17
C TYR A 4 4.81 25.98 2.66
N LYS A 5 3.71 26.45 3.25
CA LYS A 5 3.65 26.84 4.67
C LYS A 5 3.77 25.64 5.62
N VAL A 6 3.30 24.46 5.17
CA VAL A 6 3.28 23.22 5.98
C VAL A 6 4.28 22.19 5.47
N TYR A 7 4.73 22.33 4.23
CA TYR A 7 5.74 21.49 3.59
C TYR A 7 6.69 22.38 2.78
N PRO A 8 7.81 22.85 3.37
CA PRO A 8 8.62 23.93 2.83
C PRO A 8 9.62 23.50 1.76
N PHE A 9 9.14 22.75 0.80
CA PHE A 9 9.90 22.29 -0.38
C PHE A 9 9.16 22.67 -1.67
N HIS A 10 9.91 23.05 -2.68
CA HIS A 10 9.43 23.20 -4.04
C HIS A 10 9.68 21.90 -4.80
N PHE A 11 8.67 21.37 -5.39
CA PHE A 11 8.73 20.13 -6.16
C PHE A 11 7.84 20.19 -7.39
N HIS A 12 8.15 19.33 -8.36
CA HIS A 12 7.27 19.02 -9.47
C HIS A 12 6.81 17.59 -9.34
N LEU A 13 5.49 17.37 -9.31
CA LEU A 13 4.87 16.06 -9.28
C LEU A 13 4.12 15.83 -10.60
N GLU A 14 4.45 14.74 -11.28
CA GLU A 14 3.69 14.23 -12.41
C GLU A 14 3.06 12.90 -12.04
N ILE A 15 1.78 12.74 -12.39
CA ILE A 15 1.04 11.48 -12.25
C ILE A 15 0.56 11.08 -13.64
N GLY A 16 1.04 9.95 -14.12
CA GLY A 16 0.71 9.42 -15.44
C GLY A 16 -0.12 8.14 -15.34
N TYR A 17 -0.94 7.89 -16.35
CA TYR A 17 -1.72 6.67 -16.48
C TYR A 17 -1.51 6.07 -17.87
N ARG A 18 -1.29 4.75 -17.93
CA ARG A 18 -1.21 3.99 -19.18
C ARG A 18 -2.17 2.83 -19.12
N LEU A 19 -3.04 2.76 -20.12
CA LEU A 19 -3.94 1.64 -20.34
C LEU A 19 -3.31 0.68 -21.35
N GLU A 20 -3.18 -0.59 -20.97
CA GLU A 20 -2.67 -1.66 -21.83
C GLU A 20 -3.51 -2.92 -21.58
N ASP A 21 -4.25 -3.37 -22.60
CA ASP A 21 -5.15 -4.52 -22.51
C ASP A 21 -6.11 -4.41 -21.30
N ALA A 22 -6.05 -5.37 -20.37
CA ALA A 22 -6.85 -5.40 -19.16
C ALA A 22 -6.10 -4.81 -17.94
N SER A 23 -5.19 -3.84 -18.15
CA SER A 23 -4.42 -3.26 -17.06
C SER A 23 -4.26 -1.75 -17.15
N VAL A 24 -4.07 -1.13 -15.98
CA VAL A 24 -3.74 0.28 -15.81
C VAL A 24 -2.43 0.39 -15.04
N SER A 25 -1.43 1.00 -15.65
CA SER A 25 -0.21 1.43 -14.94
C SER A 25 -0.40 2.85 -14.45
N VAL A 26 -0.13 3.08 -13.17
CA VAL A 26 -0.07 4.41 -12.56
C VAL A 26 1.37 4.74 -12.28
N MET A 27 1.84 5.86 -12.80
CA MET A 27 3.24 6.26 -12.76
C MET A 27 3.39 7.57 -12.02
N TRP A 28 4.40 7.68 -11.18
CA TRP A 28 4.76 8.90 -10.47
C TRP A 28 6.16 9.34 -10.86
N LYS A 29 6.31 10.65 -10.99
CA LYS A 29 7.60 11.32 -11.10
C LYS A 29 7.61 12.50 -10.15
N VAL A 30 8.54 12.53 -9.22
CA VAL A 30 8.76 13.61 -8.27
C VAL A 30 10.13 14.21 -8.56
N LYS A 31 10.19 15.51 -8.82
CA LYS A 31 11.43 16.25 -9.03
C LYS A 31 11.64 17.26 -7.93
N ASN A 32 12.78 17.21 -7.28
CA ASN A 32 13.24 18.23 -6.36
C ASN A 32 13.73 19.46 -7.14
N ILE A 33 13.03 20.59 -7.05
CA ILE A 33 13.43 21.85 -7.71
C ILE A 33 13.98 22.90 -6.72
N ASN A 34 14.37 22.46 -5.52
CA ASN A 34 15.10 23.27 -4.57
C ASN A 34 16.61 23.21 -4.84
N ASP A 35 17.34 24.11 -4.21
CA ASP A 35 18.80 24.11 -4.12
C ASP A 35 19.34 23.28 -2.94
N LYS A 36 18.47 22.57 -2.24
CA LYS A 36 18.74 21.71 -1.07
C LYS A 36 18.05 20.35 -1.19
N GLU A 37 18.42 19.45 -0.32
CA GLU A 37 17.77 18.15 -0.16
C GLU A 37 16.29 18.29 0.22
N MET A 38 15.47 17.42 -0.31
CA MET A 38 14.03 17.32 -0.05
C MET A 38 13.67 15.91 0.43
N HIS A 39 12.82 15.84 1.44
CA HIS A 39 12.30 14.60 2.01
C HIS A 39 10.81 14.48 1.74
N PHE A 40 10.32 13.31 1.37
CA PHE A 40 8.91 13.09 1.04
C PHE A 40 8.49 11.63 1.15
N ALA A 41 7.21 11.42 1.35
CA ALA A 41 6.55 10.14 1.15
C ALA A 41 5.53 10.26 0.03
N ILE A 42 5.32 9.18 -0.73
CA ILE A 42 4.29 9.07 -1.76
C ILE A 42 3.70 7.67 -1.75
N GLY A 43 2.38 7.57 -1.97
CA GLY A 43 1.68 6.31 -2.04
C GLY A 43 0.35 6.45 -2.74
N ALA A 44 -0.24 5.30 -3.08
CA ALA A 44 -1.58 5.21 -3.65
C ALA A 44 -2.58 4.74 -2.58
N HIS A 45 -3.86 4.99 -2.83
CA HIS A 45 -4.95 4.49 -1.99
C HIS A 45 -6.13 4.03 -2.88
N PRO A 46 -5.88 3.14 -3.87
CA PRO A 46 -6.95 2.64 -4.72
C PRO A 46 -7.83 1.66 -3.94
N ALA A 47 -9.14 1.77 -4.15
CA ALA A 47 -10.15 0.91 -3.57
C ALA A 47 -10.80 0.04 -4.67
N PHE A 48 -11.05 -1.21 -4.36
CA PHE A 48 -11.60 -2.20 -5.27
C PHE A 48 -12.84 -2.84 -4.68
N PHE A 49 -13.85 -3.07 -5.50
CA PHE A 49 -15.05 -3.78 -5.05
C PHE A 49 -14.70 -5.16 -4.48
N CYS A 50 -15.19 -5.39 -3.27
CA CYS A 50 -15.13 -6.67 -2.58
C CYS A 50 -16.24 -6.67 -1.50
N PRO A 51 -17.33 -7.44 -1.71
CA PRO A 51 -17.57 -8.43 -2.76
C PRO A 51 -17.81 -7.83 -4.15
N LEU A 52 -17.71 -8.69 -5.19
CA LEU A 52 -18.02 -8.33 -6.58
C LEU A 52 -19.51 -8.35 -6.89
N HIS A 53 -20.27 -9.26 -6.26
CA HIS A 53 -21.66 -9.52 -6.61
C HIS A 53 -22.58 -9.20 -5.43
N GLU A 54 -23.79 -8.75 -5.78
CA GLU A 54 -24.84 -8.48 -4.79
C GLU A 54 -25.22 -9.77 -4.03
N GLY A 55 -25.31 -9.66 -2.70
CA GLY A 55 -25.64 -10.78 -1.81
C GLY A 55 -24.44 -11.56 -1.29
N GLU A 56 -23.27 -11.39 -1.84
CA GLU A 56 -22.01 -11.96 -1.30
C GLU A 56 -21.45 -11.10 -0.17
N LYS A 57 -20.58 -11.68 0.65
CA LYS A 57 -19.89 -10.99 1.75
C LYS A 57 -18.41 -10.90 1.51
N GLN A 58 -17.77 -9.82 1.94
CA GLN A 58 -16.31 -9.65 1.89
C GLN A 58 -15.59 -10.83 2.59
N SER A 59 -16.17 -11.38 3.66
CA SER A 59 -15.61 -12.51 4.40
C SER A 59 -15.58 -13.85 3.64
N GLU A 60 -16.23 -13.92 2.49
CA GLU A 60 -16.16 -15.10 1.60
C GLU A 60 -14.99 -15.02 0.61
N TYR A 61 -14.36 -13.84 0.52
CA TYR A 61 -13.23 -13.54 -0.37
C TYR A 61 -11.89 -13.71 0.35
N CYS A 62 -10.80 -13.75 -0.42
CA CYS A 62 -9.47 -13.78 0.16
C CYS A 62 -8.44 -13.00 -0.64
N LEU A 63 -7.35 -12.67 0.05
CA LEU A 63 -6.17 -12.01 -0.50
C LEU A 63 -5.11 -13.07 -0.83
N GLY A 64 -4.61 -13.04 -2.06
CA GLY A 64 -3.44 -13.79 -2.48
C GLY A 64 -2.21 -12.90 -2.55
N PHE A 65 -1.02 -13.48 -2.39
CA PHE A 65 0.23 -12.74 -2.34
C PHE A 65 1.32 -13.41 -3.16
N ARG A 66 2.17 -12.59 -3.79
CA ARG A 66 3.37 -13.06 -4.48
C ARG A 66 4.55 -12.14 -4.12
N ASN A 67 5.70 -12.74 -3.87
CA ASN A 67 6.95 -11.98 -3.69
C ASN A 67 7.57 -11.62 -5.06
N GLY A 68 8.68 -10.88 -5.07
CA GLY A 68 9.36 -10.44 -6.29
C GLY A 68 9.89 -11.57 -7.19
N GLN A 69 9.86 -12.81 -6.72
CA GLN A 69 10.15 -14.01 -7.51
C GLN A 69 8.88 -14.72 -8.03
N GLY A 70 7.71 -14.13 -7.81
CA GLY A 70 6.42 -14.72 -8.15
C GLY A 70 5.99 -15.87 -7.23
N LYS A 71 6.72 -16.12 -6.13
CA LYS A 71 6.40 -17.20 -5.19
C LYS A 71 5.41 -16.72 -4.14
N VAL A 72 4.57 -17.64 -3.70
CA VAL A 72 3.66 -17.44 -2.56
C VAL A 72 4.47 -17.54 -1.26
N PRO A 73 4.44 -16.52 -0.39
CA PRO A 73 5.06 -16.63 0.93
C PRO A 73 4.25 -17.58 1.83
N GLU A 74 4.90 -18.16 2.84
CA GLU A 74 4.23 -19.01 3.85
C GLU A 74 3.47 -18.16 4.88
N ALA A 75 3.98 -16.97 5.17
CA ALA A 75 3.40 -16.02 6.12
C ALA A 75 3.75 -14.59 5.72
N LEU A 76 3.01 -13.64 6.30
CA LEU A 76 3.24 -12.20 6.20
C LEU A 76 3.46 -11.65 7.60
N VAL A 77 4.40 -10.72 7.73
CA VAL A 77 4.62 -9.96 8.95
C VAL A 77 4.02 -8.57 8.80
N ASN A 78 2.99 -8.30 9.57
CA ASN A 78 2.30 -7.03 9.64
C ASN A 78 2.87 -6.15 10.76
N THR A 79 3.15 -4.89 10.48
CA THR A 79 3.38 -3.86 11.49
C THR A 79 2.03 -3.34 11.98
N VAL A 80 1.77 -3.44 13.28
CA VAL A 80 0.45 -3.14 13.84
C VAL A 80 0.23 -1.64 13.92
N PHE A 81 -0.92 -1.16 13.44
CA PHE A 81 -1.37 0.22 13.65
C PHE A 81 -1.72 0.45 15.13
N GLY A 82 -1.39 1.63 15.63
CA GLY A 82 -1.74 2.13 16.94
C GLY A 82 -2.79 3.23 16.88
N GLU A 83 -3.12 3.76 18.03
CA GLU A 83 -4.01 4.92 18.12
C GLU A 83 -3.36 6.17 17.50
N GLY A 84 -4.19 7.05 16.94
CA GLY A 84 -3.72 8.32 16.36
C GLY A 84 -3.15 8.22 14.95
N GLY A 85 -3.24 7.08 14.28
CA GLY A 85 -2.79 6.92 12.90
C GLY A 85 -1.27 6.72 12.76
N VAL A 86 -0.62 6.21 13.78
CA VAL A 86 0.80 5.83 13.78
C VAL A 86 0.94 4.32 13.78
N VAL A 87 2.11 3.80 13.39
CA VAL A 87 2.41 2.38 13.58
C VAL A 87 3.08 2.15 14.93
N THR A 88 2.84 0.96 15.50
CA THR A 88 3.49 0.53 16.76
C THR A 88 4.79 -0.20 16.46
N THR A 89 5.54 -0.55 17.52
CA THR A 89 6.69 -1.46 17.43
C THR A 89 6.28 -2.94 17.35
N GLN A 90 4.99 -3.24 17.49
CA GLN A 90 4.49 -4.61 17.50
C GLN A 90 4.38 -5.15 16.07
N LYS A 91 4.74 -6.42 15.92
CA LYS A 91 4.59 -7.18 14.67
C LYS A 91 3.61 -8.33 14.91
N LYS A 92 2.76 -8.60 13.93
CA LYS A 92 1.82 -9.72 13.94
C LYS A 92 2.03 -10.58 12.69
N GLU A 93 2.26 -11.86 12.89
CA GLU A 93 2.38 -12.82 11.78
C GLU A 93 1.00 -13.33 11.36
N TYR A 94 0.77 -13.34 10.05
CA TYR A 94 -0.38 -13.96 9.41
C TYR A 94 0.10 -15.13 8.55
N LYS A 95 -0.22 -16.36 8.95
CA LYS A 95 0.04 -17.55 8.15
C LYS A 95 -0.94 -17.64 6.99
N LEU A 96 -0.43 -17.96 5.82
CA LEU A 96 -1.24 -18.14 4.64
C LEU A 96 -1.65 -19.61 4.51
N THR A 97 -2.92 -19.85 4.17
CA THR A 97 -3.43 -21.18 3.84
C THR A 97 -3.65 -21.26 2.34
N ASP A 98 -2.95 -22.18 1.67
CA ASP A 98 -2.95 -22.30 0.21
C ASP A 98 -2.66 -20.96 -0.51
N GLY A 99 -1.79 -20.15 0.10
CA GLY A 99 -1.42 -18.83 -0.42
C GLY A 99 -2.46 -17.74 -0.25
N CYS A 100 -3.50 -18.00 0.53
CA CYS A 100 -4.58 -17.08 0.82
C CYS A 100 -4.56 -16.59 2.27
N LEU A 101 -4.91 -15.32 2.45
CA LEU A 101 -5.36 -14.74 3.69
C LEU A 101 -6.87 -14.48 3.58
N PRO A 102 -7.72 -15.22 4.30
CA PRO A 102 -9.16 -14.95 4.31
C PRO A 102 -9.45 -13.55 4.84
N MET A 103 -10.38 -12.83 4.21
CA MET A 103 -10.84 -11.52 4.67
C MET A 103 -11.98 -11.71 5.67
N ASP A 104 -11.73 -12.42 6.78
CA ASP A 104 -12.74 -12.58 7.81
C ASP A 104 -13.21 -11.24 8.39
N GLU A 105 -14.34 -11.26 9.11
CA GLU A 105 -15.00 -10.05 9.62
C GLU A 105 -14.14 -9.23 10.60
N HIS A 106 -13.05 -9.80 11.09
CA HIS A 106 -12.15 -9.21 12.10
C HIS A 106 -10.78 -8.84 11.56
N LEU A 107 -10.49 -9.12 10.29
CA LEU A 107 -9.15 -8.89 9.71
C LEU A 107 -8.70 -7.44 9.87
N PHE A 108 -9.64 -6.50 9.71
CA PHE A 108 -9.37 -5.06 9.77
C PHE A 108 -9.83 -4.40 11.09
N ASP A 109 -10.18 -5.15 12.12
CA ASP A 109 -10.61 -4.59 13.42
C ASP A 109 -9.52 -3.72 14.10
N GLY A 110 -8.27 -4.04 13.85
CA GLY A 110 -7.10 -3.29 14.29
C GLY A 110 -6.58 -2.25 13.29
N ASP A 111 -7.42 -1.78 12.37
CA ASP A 111 -7.07 -0.92 11.26
C ASP A 111 -6.38 -1.68 10.11
N ALA A 112 -5.48 -1.05 9.36
CA ALA A 112 -4.85 -1.59 8.17
C ALA A 112 -3.79 -2.65 8.47
N LEU A 113 -3.53 -3.51 7.48
CA LEU A 113 -2.35 -4.37 7.46
C LEU A 113 -1.21 -3.62 6.77
N VAL A 114 -0.12 -3.39 7.48
CA VAL A 114 1.09 -2.74 6.95
C VAL A 114 2.17 -3.79 6.74
N ILE A 115 2.42 -4.16 5.51
CA ILE A 115 3.41 -5.17 5.11
C ILE A 115 4.62 -4.44 4.57
N GLU A 116 5.71 -4.47 5.32
CA GLU A 116 6.96 -3.75 5.05
C GLU A 116 8.04 -4.68 4.47
N ASP A 117 9.23 -4.14 4.21
CA ASP A 117 10.46 -4.87 3.88
C ASP A 117 10.40 -5.65 2.55
N HIS A 118 9.68 -5.16 1.55
CA HIS A 118 9.52 -5.83 0.24
C HIS A 118 9.10 -7.30 0.37
N GLN A 119 8.32 -7.66 1.40
CA GLN A 119 7.87 -9.04 1.58
C GLN A 119 7.08 -9.55 0.39
N ILE A 120 6.33 -8.67 -0.27
CA ILE A 120 5.47 -8.97 -1.43
C ILE A 120 5.55 -7.85 -2.47
N GLN A 121 5.32 -8.19 -3.75
CA GLN A 121 5.28 -7.27 -4.89
C GLN A 121 3.99 -7.45 -5.72
N LYS A 122 3.11 -8.37 -5.34
CA LYS A 122 1.79 -8.53 -5.95
C LYS A 122 0.78 -8.95 -4.89
N VAL A 123 -0.35 -8.26 -4.86
CA VAL A 123 -1.55 -8.64 -4.10
C VAL A 123 -2.66 -8.96 -5.09
N VAL A 124 -3.37 -10.04 -4.82
CA VAL A 124 -4.45 -10.55 -5.67
C VAL A 124 -5.74 -10.61 -4.88
N LEU A 125 -6.84 -10.16 -5.46
CA LEU A 125 -8.19 -10.39 -4.94
C LEU A 125 -8.78 -11.64 -5.59
N MET A 126 -9.27 -12.55 -4.75
CA MET A 126 -9.88 -13.81 -5.17
C MET A 126 -11.32 -13.91 -4.68
N ASP A 127 -12.18 -14.38 -5.56
CA ASP A 127 -13.58 -14.65 -5.29
C ASP A 127 -13.78 -15.87 -4.33
N PRO A 128 -15.01 -16.19 -3.91
CA PRO A 128 -15.28 -17.36 -3.07
C PRO A 128 -14.86 -18.71 -3.67
N GLN A 129 -14.70 -18.78 -5.00
CA GLN A 129 -14.23 -19.97 -5.72
C GLN A 129 -12.70 -19.99 -5.88
N LYS A 130 -11.98 -19.03 -5.26
CA LYS A 130 -10.52 -18.86 -5.38
C LYS A 130 -10.05 -18.47 -6.78
N LYS A 131 -10.92 -17.93 -7.60
CA LYS A 131 -10.55 -17.34 -8.89
C LYS A 131 -10.04 -15.93 -8.68
N GLU A 132 -8.89 -15.64 -9.23
CA GLU A 132 -8.32 -14.30 -9.27
C GLU A 132 -9.21 -13.42 -10.16
N TYR A 133 -9.53 -12.20 -9.73
CA TYR A 133 -10.30 -11.25 -10.54
C TYR A 133 -9.64 -9.87 -10.64
N LEU A 134 -8.71 -9.57 -9.75
CA LEU A 134 -7.94 -8.34 -9.75
C LEU A 134 -6.59 -8.57 -9.09
N ALA A 135 -5.56 -7.95 -9.64
CA ALA A 135 -4.24 -7.92 -9.03
C ALA A 135 -3.67 -6.50 -9.02
N VAL A 136 -2.85 -6.21 -8.02
CA VAL A 136 -2.02 -5.01 -7.96
C VAL A 136 -0.56 -5.44 -7.86
N GLU A 137 0.24 -5.04 -8.85
CA GLU A 137 1.69 -5.27 -8.91
C GLU A 137 2.45 -3.98 -8.64
N PHE A 138 3.54 -4.06 -7.89
CA PHE A 138 4.32 -2.90 -7.47
C PHE A 138 5.75 -3.29 -7.07
N ASP A 139 6.63 -2.31 -7.04
CA ASP A 139 7.99 -2.43 -6.48
C ASP A 139 8.17 -1.57 -5.21
N ALA A 140 7.05 -1.16 -4.61
CA ALA A 140 7.06 -0.39 -3.38
C ALA A 140 7.60 -1.22 -2.21
N PRO A 141 8.38 -0.61 -1.30
CA PRO A 141 8.91 -1.31 -0.12
C PRO A 141 7.83 -1.72 0.88
N LEU A 142 6.68 -1.06 0.81
CA LEU A 142 5.53 -1.33 1.66
C LEU A 142 4.26 -1.47 0.82
N VAL A 143 3.35 -2.30 1.31
CA VAL A 143 1.97 -2.28 0.87
C VAL A 143 1.05 -2.26 2.08
N VAL A 144 0.02 -1.46 2.00
CA VAL A 144 -1.03 -1.39 3.01
C VAL A 144 -2.32 -1.97 2.43
N ILE A 145 -3.00 -2.78 3.23
CA ILE A 145 -4.28 -3.37 2.87
C ILE A 145 -5.29 -2.95 3.91
N TRP A 146 -6.39 -2.38 3.46
CA TRP A 146 -7.35 -1.78 4.36
C TRP A 146 -8.80 -1.90 3.87
N SER A 147 -9.69 -2.06 4.82
CA SER A 147 -11.12 -1.81 4.67
C SER A 147 -11.62 -1.17 5.97
N PRO A 148 -12.64 -0.32 5.94
CA PRO A 148 -13.09 0.38 7.13
C PRO A 148 -13.42 -0.58 8.29
N PRO A 149 -12.73 -0.45 9.45
CA PRO A 149 -12.92 -1.34 10.59
C PRO A 149 -14.39 -1.46 11.00
N LYS A 150 -14.86 -2.69 11.21
CA LYS A 150 -16.21 -3.00 11.73
C LYS A 150 -17.38 -2.49 10.87
N LYS A 151 -17.14 -2.05 9.62
CA LYS A 151 -18.18 -1.45 8.76
C LYS A 151 -18.65 -2.38 7.64
N GLN A 152 -17.97 -3.50 7.41
CA GLN A 152 -18.22 -4.40 6.28
C GLN A 152 -18.46 -3.62 4.97
N ALA A 153 -17.56 -2.68 4.69
CA ALA A 153 -17.65 -1.84 3.51
C ALA A 153 -17.48 -2.71 2.24
N PRO A 154 -18.15 -2.40 1.13
CA PRO A 154 -18.12 -3.23 -0.07
C PRO A 154 -16.84 -3.01 -0.91
N PHE A 155 -15.72 -2.77 -0.27
CA PHE A 155 -14.43 -2.55 -0.93
C PHE A 155 -13.25 -2.91 -0.03
N VAL A 156 -12.11 -3.16 -0.65
CA VAL A 156 -10.81 -3.27 0.00
C VAL A 156 -9.82 -2.38 -0.74
N CYS A 157 -8.93 -1.74 0.00
CA CYS A 157 -7.82 -0.96 -0.54
C CYS A 157 -6.56 -1.81 -0.60
N ILE A 158 -5.78 -1.68 -1.68
CA ILE A 158 -4.45 -2.27 -1.83
C ILE A 158 -3.51 -1.12 -2.22
N GLU A 159 -2.67 -0.71 -1.31
CA GLU A 159 -2.02 0.58 -1.31
C GLU A 159 -0.49 0.44 -1.36
N PRO A 160 0.14 0.49 -2.54
CA PRO A 160 1.60 0.57 -2.62
C PRO A 160 2.12 1.88 -2.06
N TRP A 161 3.08 1.82 -1.11
CA TRP A 161 3.61 3.01 -0.44
C TRP A 161 5.13 3.09 -0.53
N TYR A 162 5.64 4.29 -0.79
CA TYR A 162 7.02 4.74 -0.66
C TYR A 162 7.07 5.78 0.45
N GLY A 163 7.16 5.30 1.67
CA GLY A 163 7.03 6.06 2.91
C GLY A 163 5.79 5.64 3.69
N ARG A 164 5.75 5.92 4.99
CA ARG A 164 4.59 5.68 5.86
C ARG A 164 4.45 6.75 6.93
N CYS A 165 3.39 6.65 7.73
CA CYS A 165 3.20 7.46 8.93
C CYS A 165 4.31 7.20 9.96
N ASP A 166 4.37 8.05 10.97
CA ASP A 166 5.29 7.92 12.09
C ASP A 166 5.06 6.62 12.85
N SER A 167 6.09 6.15 13.55
CA SER A 167 5.92 5.14 14.59
C SER A 167 5.58 5.82 15.92
N GLU A 168 4.94 5.07 16.82
CA GLU A 168 4.56 5.57 18.16
C GLU A 168 5.73 6.08 19.02
N ILE A 169 6.95 5.68 18.65
CA ILE A 169 8.19 6.07 19.34
C ILE A 169 8.99 7.14 18.59
N PHE A 170 8.50 7.59 17.43
CA PHE A 170 9.21 8.57 16.62
C PHE A 170 8.96 9.99 17.16
N ASP A 171 10.06 10.71 17.44
CA ASP A 171 10.08 12.10 17.90
C ASP A 171 11.08 12.99 17.12
N GLY A 172 11.54 12.48 15.96
CA GLY A 172 12.55 13.08 15.12
C GLY A 172 12.03 14.09 14.09
N GLU A 173 12.93 14.50 13.20
CA GLU A 173 12.58 15.33 12.05
C GLU A 173 12.11 14.46 10.86
N LEU A 174 11.39 15.06 9.90
CA LEU A 174 10.87 14.37 8.71
C LEU A 174 11.92 13.50 8.01
N LYS A 175 13.15 14.00 7.89
CA LYS A 175 14.27 13.27 7.25
C LYS A 175 14.67 11.96 7.96
N ASP A 176 14.35 11.84 9.24
CA ASP A 176 14.74 10.72 10.11
C ASP A 176 13.61 9.68 10.23
N ARG A 177 12.46 9.92 9.56
CA ARG A 177 11.33 9.01 9.53
C ARG A 177 11.69 7.71 8.82
N ASP A 178 11.20 6.59 9.32
CA ASP A 178 11.32 5.31 8.63
C ASP A 178 10.68 5.35 7.25
N TRP A 179 11.36 4.78 6.24
CA TRP A 179 10.89 4.71 4.85
C TRP A 179 10.74 6.06 4.14
N GLU A 180 11.26 7.14 4.69
CA GLU A 180 11.23 8.44 4.06
C GLU A 180 12.14 8.47 2.82
N ASN A 181 11.65 9.07 1.71
CA ASN A 181 12.44 9.26 0.51
C ASN A 181 13.22 10.57 0.60
N THR A 182 14.43 10.56 0.08
CA THR A 182 15.30 11.73 0.02
C THR A 182 15.77 11.95 -1.41
N LEU A 183 15.66 13.19 -1.89
CA LEU A 183 16.19 13.63 -3.18
C LEU A 183 17.15 14.79 -3.00
N ALA A 184 18.36 14.68 -3.51
CA ALA A 184 19.27 15.82 -3.61
C ALA A 184 18.71 16.92 -4.54
N ALA A 185 19.31 18.09 -4.50
CA ALA A 185 18.91 19.21 -5.36
C ALA A 185 18.92 18.81 -6.83
N GLY A 186 17.78 19.00 -7.52
CA GLY A 186 17.62 18.69 -8.94
C GLY A 186 17.38 17.22 -9.28
N GLU A 187 17.44 16.30 -8.33
CA GLU A 187 17.17 14.88 -8.56
C GLU A 187 15.70 14.57 -8.77
N GLU A 188 15.43 13.41 -9.35
CA GLU A 188 14.12 12.90 -9.68
C GLU A 188 13.93 11.50 -9.08
N PHE A 189 12.72 11.23 -8.60
CA PHE A 189 12.21 9.93 -8.19
C PHE A 189 11.15 9.48 -9.18
N GLU A 190 11.22 8.22 -9.61
CA GLU A 190 10.21 7.60 -10.46
C GLU A 190 9.76 6.29 -9.84
N ALA A 191 8.46 6.06 -9.83
CA ALA A 191 7.87 4.81 -9.38
C ALA A 191 6.55 4.55 -10.10
N SER A 192 6.08 3.31 -10.03
CA SER A 192 4.80 2.93 -10.62
C SER A 192 4.20 1.72 -9.92
N TYR A 193 2.91 1.53 -10.10
CA TYR A 193 2.21 0.29 -9.83
C TYR A 193 1.23 -0.02 -10.94
N ARG A 194 0.80 -1.27 -11.03
CA ARG A 194 -0.08 -1.76 -12.09
C ARG A 194 -1.29 -2.46 -11.49
N ILE A 195 -2.46 -2.05 -11.93
CA ILE A 195 -3.73 -2.72 -11.65
C ILE A 195 -4.06 -3.61 -12.84
N ILE A 196 -4.36 -4.87 -12.60
CA ILE A 196 -4.67 -5.88 -13.63
C ILE A 196 -6.05 -6.44 -13.32
N VAL A 197 -6.93 -6.47 -14.32
CA VAL A 197 -8.26 -7.09 -14.24
C VAL A 197 -8.18 -8.43 -14.99
N GLU A 198 -8.62 -9.51 -14.35
CA GLU A 198 -8.53 -10.90 -14.85
C GLU A 198 -9.86 -11.40 -15.40
#